data_22f9adb817b9b12a64ef654d0fd88be1
#
_entry.id   22f9adb817b9b12a64ef654d0fd88be1
#
_cell.length_a   1.000
_cell.length_b   1.000
_cell.length_c   1.000
_cell.angle_alpha   90.00
_cell.angle_beta   90.00
_cell.angle_gamma   90.00
#
_symmetry.space_group_name_H-M   'P 1'
#
loop_
_entity.id
_entity.type
_entity.pdbx_description
1 polymer ?
#
loop_
_entity_poly.entity_id
_entity_poly.type
_entity_poly.pdbx_seq_one_letter_code
_entity_poly.pdbx_strand_id
1 'polypeptide(L)'
;MLTNYHTHTTRCGHAEGTEEEYILTALRCGYKVLGFSDHTPWAYATPGFVSRIRMLPSQLDDYVLTLRRLREKYADKLHLRIGLEAEYFPAYLGWLREETERLDIEYLILGCHYDTTDEQDARASRFGGSPSTAHGRRYAEQVVEAMETGLYRYLAHPDLFLNRVTAFDADAEKACRDICAAAARLDIPLEYNMAGLTLQDRPDGSFGYTRDEFWHIAAEYPVKAIVGCDAHAPSELDVVPAIEEKKAFLHSLGIPVLDTLPGLE
;
A
#
# COMPACT_ATOMS: atom_id res chain seq x y z
N MET A 1 5.52 15.58 -11.24
CA MET A 1 5.42 16.14 -9.87
C MET A 1 5.84 15.07 -8.88
N LEU A 2 6.49 15.43 -7.76
CA LEU A 2 6.87 14.43 -6.75
C LEU A 2 5.74 14.32 -5.72
N THR A 3 5.19 13.12 -5.57
CA THR A 3 4.08 12.82 -4.66
C THR A 3 4.30 11.47 -4.00
N ASN A 4 3.71 11.27 -2.83
CA ASN A 4 3.61 9.98 -2.19
C ASN A 4 2.29 9.89 -1.44
N TYR A 5 1.58 8.74 -1.56
CA TYR A 5 0.30 8.48 -0.90
C TYR A 5 0.38 7.29 0.08
N HIS A 6 1.58 6.71 0.27
CA HIS A 6 1.77 5.55 1.13
C HIS A 6 2.80 5.86 2.22
N THR A 7 2.30 6.27 3.40
CA THR A 7 3.11 6.64 4.56
C THR A 7 2.40 6.23 5.84
N HIS A 8 3.13 5.59 6.74
CA HIS A 8 2.64 5.10 8.03
C HIS A 8 2.95 6.08 9.18
N THR A 9 2.39 5.81 10.36
CA THR A 9 2.64 6.54 11.59
C THR A 9 2.98 5.57 12.72
N THR A 10 3.53 6.07 13.81
CA THR A 10 3.85 5.25 14.99
C THR A 10 2.66 4.48 15.57
N ARG A 11 1.42 4.83 15.15
CA ARG A 11 0.20 4.15 15.61
C ARG A 11 0.10 2.71 15.10
N CYS A 12 0.72 2.38 13.97
CA CYS A 12 0.79 0.98 13.50
C CYS A 12 1.69 0.08 14.38
N GLY A 13 2.48 0.68 15.28
CA GLY A 13 3.33 -0.05 16.21
C GLY A 13 4.68 -0.52 15.65
N HIS A 14 5.00 -0.20 14.38
CA HIS A 14 6.25 -0.57 13.73
C HIS A 14 6.85 0.52 12.83
N ALA A 15 6.19 1.68 12.73
CA ALA A 15 6.78 2.88 12.16
C ALA A 15 7.37 3.77 13.27
N GLU A 16 8.30 4.64 12.89
CA GLU A 16 8.99 5.56 13.79
C GLU A 16 8.92 7.03 13.30
N GLY A 17 9.22 7.97 14.18
CA GLY A 17 9.13 9.39 13.89
C GLY A 17 7.71 9.94 14.03
N THR A 18 7.61 11.26 14.12
CA THR A 18 6.35 11.99 14.19
C THR A 18 5.86 12.34 12.79
N GLU A 19 4.55 12.54 12.61
CA GLU A 19 3.97 12.96 11.33
C GLU A 19 4.61 14.28 10.84
N GLU A 20 5.01 15.15 11.76
CA GLU A 20 5.68 16.39 11.40
C GLU A 20 7.08 16.18 10.85
N GLU A 21 7.84 15.18 11.35
CA GLU A 21 9.15 14.82 10.81
C GLU A 21 9.03 14.29 9.37
N TYR A 22 7.99 13.49 9.07
CA TYR A 22 7.69 13.08 7.68
C TYR A 22 7.40 14.29 6.79
N ILE A 23 6.57 15.24 7.26
CA ILE A 23 6.27 16.47 6.51
C ILE A 23 7.53 17.29 6.25
N LEU A 24 8.38 17.49 7.24
CA LEU A 24 9.63 18.24 7.08
C LEU A 24 10.60 17.56 6.11
N THR A 25 10.68 16.22 6.15
CA THR A 25 11.47 15.47 5.18
C THR A 25 10.88 15.58 3.78
N ALA A 26 9.56 15.44 3.62
CA ALA A 26 8.89 15.59 2.34
C ALA A 26 9.14 16.99 1.73
N LEU A 27 9.04 18.04 2.53
CA LEU A 27 9.34 19.41 2.09
C LEU A 27 10.80 19.59 1.64
N ARG A 28 11.75 19.04 2.41
CA ARG A 28 13.19 19.05 2.07
C ARG A 28 13.45 18.33 0.75
N CYS A 29 12.78 17.22 0.51
CA CYS A 29 12.92 16.41 -0.70
C CYS A 29 12.12 16.95 -1.89
N GLY A 30 11.30 17.98 -1.70
CA GLY A 30 10.56 18.65 -2.77
C GLY A 30 9.21 18.02 -3.13
N TYR A 31 8.66 17.16 -2.27
CA TYR A 31 7.31 16.63 -2.45
C TYR A 31 6.28 17.77 -2.48
N LYS A 32 5.26 17.59 -3.29
CA LYS A 32 4.12 18.52 -3.41
C LYS A 32 2.86 17.97 -2.78
N VAL A 33 2.73 16.64 -2.78
CA VAL A 33 1.65 15.93 -2.08
C VAL A 33 2.26 14.87 -1.19
N LEU A 34 1.83 14.82 0.06
CA LEU A 34 2.13 13.75 1.01
C LEU A 34 0.82 13.21 1.57
N GLY A 35 0.54 11.96 1.29
CA GLY A 35 -0.57 11.23 1.85
C GLY A 35 -0.11 10.35 3.00
N PHE A 36 -0.80 10.41 4.14
CA PHE A 36 -0.71 9.41 5.19
C PHE A 36 -1.80 8.36 4.96
N SER A 37 -1.43 7.09 5.03
CA SER A 37 -2.30 5.95 4.83
C SER A 37 -1.93 4.82 5.79
N ASP A 38 -1.94 5.12 7.08
CA ASP A 38 -1.59 4.14 8.10
C ASP A 38 -2.53 2.92 8.05
N HIS A 39 -2.07 1.79 8.54
CA HIS A 39 -2.86 0.55 8.56
C HIS A 39 -4.19 0.75 9.27
N THR A 40 -5.27 0.42 8.57
CA THR A 40 -6.64 0.55 9.07
C THR A 40 -6.82 -0.19 10.40
N PRO A 41 -7.29 0.47 11.45
CA PRO A 41 -7.78 -0.22 12.64
C PRO A 41 -9.08 -0.94 12.31
N TRP A 42 -9.26 -2.13 12.84
CA TRP A 42 -10.49 -2.88 12.65
C TRP A 42 -11.21 -3.08 13.98
N ALA A 43 -12.53 -2.92 13.97
CA ALA A 43 -13.37 -3.26 15.12
C ALA A 43 -13.56 -4.79 15.18
N TYR A 44 -12.49 -5.50 15.50
CA TYR A 44 -12.47 -6.95 15.51
C TYR A 44 -13.54 -7.56 16.39
N ALA A 45 -14.14 -8.66 15.92
CA ALA A 45 -15.17 -9.38 16.66
C ALA A 45 -14.60 -10.24 17.79
N THR A 46 -13.33 -10.63 17.71
CA THR A 46 -12.66 -11.46 18.72
C THR A 46 -12.40 -10.65 19.99
N PRO A 47 -13.03 -10.99 21.14
CA PRO A 47 -12.86 -10.24 22.38
C PRO A 47 -11.40 -10.21 22.84
N GLY A 48 -10.89 -9.00 23.11
CA GLY A 48 -9.54 -8.81 23.63
C GLY A 48 -8.43 -8.96 22.59
N PHE A 49 -8.73 -9.22 21.32
CA PHE A 49 -7.73 -9.25 20.27
C PHE A 49 -7.21 -7.82 19.99
N VAL A 50 -5.90 -7.69 19.87
CA VAL A 50 -5.21 -6.47 19.49
C VAL A 50 -4.20 -6.82 18.40
N SER A 51 -4.36 -6.24 17.24
CA SER A 51 -3.38 -6.36 16.16
C SER A 51 -2.05 -5.72 16.55
N ARG A 52 -0.94 -6.29 16.06
CA ARG A 52 0.41 -5.79 16.34
C ARG A 52 0.94 -4.87 15.23
N ILE A 53 0.16 -4.71 14.16
CA ILE A 53 0.59 -3.96 12.98
C ILE A 53 -0.39 -2.84 12.61
N ARG A 54 -1.35 -2.53 13.50
CA ARG A 54 -2.39 -1.54 13.24
C ARG A 54 -2.65 -0.70 14.48
N MET A 55 -3.09 0.54 14.28
CA MET A 55 -3.62 1.35 15.37
C MET A 55 -4.88 0.70 15.98
N LEU A 56 -5.22 1.09 17.19
CA LEU A 56 -6.52 0.74 17.78
C LEU A 56 -7.64 1.58 17.17
N PRO A 57 -8.90 1.08 17.09
CA PRO A 57 -10.05 1.88 16.66
C PRO A 57 -10.19 3.19 17.45
N SER A 58 -9.86 3.19 18.75
CA SER A 58 -9.86 4.40 19.60
C SER A 58 -8.82 5.46 19.24
N GLN A 59 -7.83 5.13 18.41
CA GLN A 59 -6.78 6.04 17.96
C GLN A 59 -7.12 6.72 16.62
N LEU A 60 -8.15 6.24 15.91
CA LEU A 60 -8.48 6.70 14.56
C LEU A 60 -8.87 8.19 14.53
N ASP A 61 -9.66 8.65 15.50
CA ASP A 61 -10.02 10.06 15.62
C ASP A 61 -8.79 10.95 15.85
N ASP A 62 -7.88 10.52 16.74
CA ASP A 62 -6.63 11.24 17.01
C ASP A 62 -5.72 11.28 15.79
N TYR A 63 -5.63 10.20 15.03
CA TYR A 63 -4.91 10.13 13.76
C TYR A 63 -5.40 11.23 12.79
N VAL A 64 -6.70 11.24 12.52
CA VAL A 64 -7.30 12.19 11.58
C VAL A 64 -7.17 13.64 12.08
N LEU A 65 -7.45 13.89 13.37
CA LEU A 65 -7.36 15.23 13.97
C LEU A 65 -5.92 15.77 13.97
N THR A 66 -4.94 14.91 14.21
CA THR A 66 -3.51 15.27 14.16
C THR A 66 -3.13 15.69 12.75
N LEU A 67 -3.48 14.88 11.74
CA LEU A 67 -3.18 15.18 10.35
C LEU A 67 -3.91 16.44 9.84
N ARG A 68 -5.15 16.68 10.26
CA ARG A 68 -5.87 17.91 9.90
C ARG A 68 -5.18 19.15 10.45
N ARG A 69 -4.71 19.14 11.71
CA ARG A 69 -3.94 20.25 12.29
C ARG A 69 -2.63 20.49 11.53
N LEU A 70 -1.93 19.45 11.17
CA LEU A 70 -0.70 19.55 10.37
C LEU A 70 -0.99 20.04 8.95
N ARG A 71 -2.07 19.59 8.31
CA ARG A 71 -2.53 20.08 7.01
C ARG A 71 -2.75 21.60 7.02
N GLU A 72 -3.43 22.12 8.03
CA GLU A 72 -3.63 23.56 8.19
C GLU A 72 -2.29 24.30 8.40
N LYS A 73 -1.41 23.75 9.23
CA LYS A 73 -0.09 24.35 9.52
C LYS A 73 0.81 24.46 8.30
N TYR A 74 0.71 23.52 7.35
CA TYR A 74 1.59 23.43 6.18
C TYR A 74 0.86 23.69 4.85
N ALA A 75 -0.36 24.22 4.88
CA ALA A 75 -1.24 24.37 3.72
C ALA A 75 -0.63 25.17 2.54
N ASP A 76 0.26 26.12 2.83
CA ASP A 76 0.97 26.94 1.86
C ASP A 76 2.21 26.27 1.23
N LYS A 77 2.59 25.09 1.72
CA LYS A 77 3.86 24.41 1.35
C LYS A 77 3.67 23.02 0.79
N LEU A 78 2.68 22.28 1.29
CA LEU A 78 2.48 20.86 0.99
C LEU A 78 0.99 20.53 1.00
N HIS A 79 0.53 19.82 -0.01
CA HIS A 79 -0.80 19.23 0.00
C HIS A 79 -0.77 17.93 0.81
N LEU A 80 -1.28 17.98 2.04
CA LEU A 80 -1.37 16.82 2.90
C LEU A 80 -2.71 16.12 2.69
N ARG A 81 -2.67 14.79 2.44
CA ARG A 81 -3.84 13.93 2.21
C ARG A 81 -3.98 12.92 3.33
N ILE A 82 -5.21 12.60 3.70
CA ILE A 82 -5.55 11.72 4.82
C ILE A 82 -6.27 10.50 4.27
N GLY A 83 -5.61 9.36 4.33
CA GLY A 83 -6.11 8.08 3.88
C GLY A 83 -5.86 6.97 4.88
N LEU A 84 -6.11 5.73 4.45
CA LEU A 84 -5.78 4.51 5.17
C LEU A 84 -5.32 3.44 4.18
N GLU A 85 -4.35 2.64 4.58
CA GLU A 85 -4.09 1.36 3.95
C GLU A 85 -5.02 0.32 4.56
N ALA A 86 -5.94 -0.18 3.74
CA ALA A 86 -7.01 -1.05 4.21
C ALA A 86 -6.95 -2.41 3.51
N GLU A 87 -7.02 -3.46 4.33
CA GLU A 87 -7.21 -4.83 3.88
C GLU A 87 -8.61 -5.02 3.26
N TYR A 88 -8.77 -6.12 2.55
CA TYR A 88 -10.08 -6.62 2.20
C TYR A 88 -10.53 -7.68 3.21
N PHE A 89 -11.24 -7.22 4.24
CA PHE A 89 -11.90 -8.08 5.23
C PHE A 89 -13.42 -7.94 5.09
N PRO A 90 -14.08 -8.81 4.32
CA PRO A 90 -15.51 -8.68 4.00
C PRO A 90 -16.41 -8.48 5.22
N ALA A 91 -16.09 -9.16 6.34
CA ALA A 91 -16.87 -9.05 7.58
C ALA A 91 -16.84 -7.64 8.21
N TYR A 92 -15.84 -6.84 7.88
CA TYR A 92 -15.61 -5.52 8.49
C TYR A 92 -15.76 -4.34 7.54
N LEU A 93 -16.10 -4.57 6.26
CA LEU A 93 -16.26 -3.49 5.27
C LEU A 93 -17.38 -2.51 5.63
N GLY A 94 -18.43 -2.95 6.33
CA GLY A 94 -19.48 -2.07 6.84
C GLY A 94 -18.90 -1.01 7.77
N TRP A 95 -18.13 -1.44 8.78
CA TRP A 95 -17.45 -0.56 9.71
C TRP A 95 -16.47 0.38 9.00
N LEU A 96 -15.68 -0.14 8.05
CA LEU A 96 -14.74 0.69 7.28
C LEU A 96 -15.44 1.83 6.55
N ARG A 97 -16.57 1.55 5.88
CA ARG A 97 -17.36 2.56 5.17
C ARG A 97 -17.91 3.63 6.12
N GLU A 98 -18.47 3.21 7.26
CA GLU A 98 -19.01 4.10 8.28
C GLU A 98 -17.93 5.04 8.84
N GLU A 99 -16.76 4.53 9.18
CA GLU A 99 -15.66 5.33 9.71
C GLU A 99 -15.02 6.25 8.66
N THR A 100 -14.89 5.77 7.43
CA THR A 100 -14.39 6.58 6.30
C THR A 100 -15.29 7.78 6.05
N GLU A 101 -16.62 7.57 6.05
CA GLU A 101 -17.59 8.64 5.91
C GLU A 101 -17.62 9.56 7.14
N ARG A 102 -17.67 9.01 8.35
CA ARG A 102 -17.70 9.78 9.61
C ARG A 102 -16.53 10.73 9.76
N LEU A 103 -15.33 10.29 9.34
CA LEU A 103 -14.09 11.03 9.48
C LEU A 103 -13.64 11.74 8.22
N ASP A 104 -14.43 11.70 7.14
CA ASP A 104 -14.09 12.32 5.86
C ASP A 104 -12.65 11.92 5.43
N ILE A 105 -12.38 10.61 5.44
CA ILE A 105 -11.12 10.04 4.97
C ILE A 105 -11.10 10.12 3.45
N GLU A 106 -10.06 10.75 2.88
CA GLU A 106 -10.05 11.18 1.47
C GLU A 106 -9.81 10.01 0.51
N TYR A 107 -9.08 8.97 0.96
CA TYR A 107 -8.77 7.81 0.11
C TYR A 107 -8.43 6.56 0.92
N LEU A 108 -8.64 5.42 0.27
CA LEU A 108 -8.18 4.12 0.74
C LEU A 108 -7.23 3.52 -0.30
N ILE A 109 -6.14 2.93 0.16
CA ILE A 109 -5.29 2.07 -0.65
C ILE A 109 -5.49 0.62 -0.23
N LEU A 110 -5.44 -0.30 -1.18
CA LEU A 110 -5.62 -1.72 -0.90
C LEU A 110 -4.29 -2.34 -0.50
N GLY A 111 -4.10 -2.61 0.78
CA GLY A 111 -3.00 -3.42 1.28
C GLY A 111 -3.48 -4.83 1.62
N CYS A 112 -3.10 -5.82 0.84
CA CYS A 112 -3.57 -7.19 1.04
C CYS A 112 -2.48 -8.04 1.71
N HIS A 113 -2.46 -8.06 3.05
CA HIS A 113 -1.44 -8.77 3.83
C HIS A 113 -1.90 -10.14 4.35
N TYR A 114 -3.22 -10.36 4.48
CA TYR A 114 -3.78 -11.56 5.08
C TYR A 114 -4.91 -12.14 4.24
N ASP A 115 -4.96 -13.48 4.17
CA ASP A 115 -6.02 -14.21 3.44
C ASP A 115 -7.40 -14.02 4.08
N THR A 116 -7.49 -13.97 5.40
CA THR A 116 -8.77 -13.76 6.09
C THR A 116 -8.68 -12.52 6.96
N THR A 117 -8.35 -12.69 8.22
CA THR A 117 -8.03 -11.60 9.14
C THR A 117 -6.78 -11.96 9.94
N ASP A 118 -6.17 -10.98 10.58
CA ASP A 118 -5.08 -11.21 11.53
C ASP A 118 -5.55 -11.62 12.94
N GLU A 119 -6.88 -11.79 13.14
CA GLU A 119 -7.47 -12.25 14.40
C GLU A 119 -7.21 -13.74 14.72
N GLN A 120 -7.00 -14.54 13.67
CA GLN A 120 -6.76 -15.98 13.81
C GLN A 120 -5.26 -16.26 13.76
N ASP A 121 -4.83 -17.29 13.06
CA ASP A 121 -3.40 -17.54 12.90
C ASP A 121 -2.78 -16.57 11.88
N ALA A 122 -2.35 -15.40 12.37
CA ALA A 122 -1.73 -14.37 11.55
C ALA A 122 -0.49 -14.84 10.77
N ARG A 123 0.16 -15.92 11.18
CA ARG A 123 1.30 -16.48 10.42
C ARG A 123 0.85 -17.35 9.27
N ALA A 124 -0.17 -18.17 9.49
CA ALA A 124 -0.69 -19.07 8.45
C ALA A 124 -1.47 -18.29 7.38
N SER A 125 -2.18 -17.23 7.78
CA SER A 125 -2.99 -16.41 6.88
C SER A 125 -2.20 -15.30 6.16
N ARG A 126 -0.94 -15.05 6.54
CA ARG A 126 -0.16 -13.95 5.95
C ARG A 126 0.32 -14.25 4.54
N PHE A 127 -0.08 -13.42 3.59
CA PHE A 127 0.49 -13.42 2.25
C PHE A 127 1.97 -13.03 2.28
N GLY A 128 2.76 -13.62 1.36
CA GLY A 128 4.20 -13.42 1.35
C GLY A 128 4.95 -14.03 2.56
N GLY A 129 4.28 -14.87 3.37
CA GLY A 129 4.88 -15.58 4.49
C GLY A 129 5.41 -16.99 4.17
N SER A 130 5.10 -17.52 2.99
CA SER A 130 5.43 -18.88 2.54
C SER A 130 6.43 -18.86 1.39
N PRO A 131 7.34 -19.85 1.30
CA PRO A 131 8.17 -20.05 0.12
C PRO A 131 7.41 -20.63 -1.08
N SER A 132 6.16 -21.06 -0.92
CA SER A 132 5.30 -21.63 -1.96
C SER A 132 4.48 -20.56 -2.65
N THR A 133 4.38 -20.65 -3.98
CA THR A 133 3.52 -19.81 -4.83
C THR A 133 2.05 -20.19 -4.77
N ALA A 134 1.70 -21.32 -4.13
CA ALA A 134 0.30 -21.78 -4.00
C ALA A 134 -0.64 -20.74 -3.38
N HIS A 135 -0.12 -19.85 -2.53
CA HIS A 135 -0.90 -18.73 -1.98
C HIS A 135 -1.12 -17.60 -2.99
N GLY A 136 -0.37 -17.53 -4.08
CA GLY A 136 -0.50 -16.49 -5.10
C GLY A 136 -1.88 -16.48 -5.75
N ARG A 137 -2.45 -17.66 -6.01
CA ARG A 137 -3.82 -17.77 -6.55
C ARG A 137 -4.84 -17.15 -5.59
N ARG A 138 -4.78 -17.50 -4.30
CA ARG A 138 -5.71 -16.97 -3.29
C ARG A 138 -5.52 -15.46 -3.09
N TYR A 139 -4.26 -15.00 -3.13
CA TYR A 139 -3.93 -13.57 -3.11
C TYR A 139 -4.59 -12.84 -4.29
N ALA A 140 -4.40 -13.35 -5.51
CA ALA A 140 -4.98 -12.74 -6.70
C ALA A 140 -6.52 -12.73 -6.64
N GLU A 141 -7.17 -13.82 -6.23
CA GLU A 141 -8.63 -13.89 -6.05
C GLU A 141 -9.11 -12.79 -5.08
N GLN A 142 -8.49 -12.67 -3.91
CA GLN A 142 -8.88 -11.69 -2.89
C GLN A 142 -8.63 -10.25 -3.35
N VAL A 143 -7.51 -9.99 -4.01
CA VAL A 143 -7.19 -8.67 -4.56
C VAL A 143 -8.20 -8.26 -5.63
N VAL A 144 -8.59 -9.19 -6.51
CA VAL A 144 -9.60 -8.92 -7.54
C VAL A 144 -10.96 -8.61 -6.91
N GLU A 145 -11.40 -9.44 -5.95
CA GLU A 145 -12.64 -9.19 -5.20
C GLU A 145 -12.62 -7.81 -4.52
N ALA A 146 -11.48 -7.44 -3.91
CA ALA A 146 -11.32 -6.15 -3.26
C ALA A 146 -11.43 -5.00 -4.26
N MET A 147 -10.71 -5.07 -5.39
CA MET A 147 -10.76 -4.05 -6.44
C MET A 147 -12.19 -3.85 -6.99
N GLU A 148 -12.97 -4.93 -7.14
CA GLU A 148 -14.36 -4.89 -7.62
C GLU A 148 -15.32 -4.16 -6.67
N THR A 149 -14.94 -3.96 -5.40
CA THR A 149 -15.75 -3.15 -4.46
C THR A 149 -15.79 -1.66 -4.80
N GLY A 150 -14.82 -1.17 -5.59
CA GLY A 150 -14.67 0.25 -5.93
C GLY A 150 -14.28 1.15 -4.74
N LEU A 151 -13.83 0.58 -3.62
CA LEU A 151 -13.45 1.33 -2.42
C LEU A 151 -12.06 1.95 -2.50
N TYR A 152 -11.15 1.29 -3.21
CA TYR A 152 -9.73 1.58 -3.18
C TYR A 152 -9.29 2.40 -4.38
N ARG A 153 -8.37 3.34 -4.15
CA ARG A 153 -7.82 4.21 -5.20
C ARG A 153 -6.72 3.54 -6.01
N TYR A 154 -5.98 2.62 -5.39
CA TYR A 154 -4.98 1.79 -6.07
C TYR A 154 -4.65 0.55 -5.23
N LEU A 155 -3.97 -0.41 -5.85
CA LEU A 155 -3.45 -1.60 -5.18
C LEU A 155 -2.01 -1.34 -4.75
N ALA A 156 -1.75 -1.36 -3.44
CA ALA A 156 -0.42 -1.31 -2.85
C ALA A 156 0.31 -2.64 -3.05
N HIS A 157 1.65 -2.58 -3.23
CA HIS A 157 2.53 -3.76 -3.34
C HIS A 157 1.86 -5.00 -3.98
N PRO A 158 1.48 -4.93 -5.28
CA PRO A 158 0.65 -5.93 -5.95
C PRO A 158 1.26 -7.34 -6.02
N ASP A 159 2.55 -7.45 -5.78
CA ASP A 159 3.34 -8.68 -5.81
C ASP A 159 3.84 -9.13 -4.42
N LEU A 160 3.24 -8.62 -3.35
CA LEU A 160 3.60 -8.95 -1.96
C LEU A 160 3.63 -10.46 -1.69
N PHE A 161 2.79 -11.24 -2.37
CA PHE A 161 2.75 -12.69 -2.21
C PHE A 161 4.08 -13.37 -2.60
N LEU A 162 4.92 -12.72 -3.40
CA LEU A 162 6.25 -13.21 -3.80
C LEU A 162 7.33 -13.07 -2.70
N ASN A 163 7.04 -12.36 -1.62
CA ASN A 163 8.01 -11.92 -0.62
C ASN A 163 8.92 -13.04 -0.07
N ARG A 164 8.42 -14.27 0.11
CA ARG A 164 9.18 -15.44 0.57
C ARG A 164 9.35 -16.54 -0.48
N VAL A 165 8.84 -16.31 -1.66
CA VAL A 165 8.95 -17.25 -2.77
C VAL A 165 10.42 -17.36 -3.21
N THR A 166 10.85 -18.56 -3.62
CA THR A 166 12.23 -18.84 -4.04
C THR A 166 12.33 -19.19 -5.54
N ALA A 167 11.20 -19.30 -6.22
CA ALA A 167 11.13 -19.50 -7.66
C ALA A 167 9.88 -18.85 -8.24
N PHE A 168 10.05 -18.17 -9.38
CA PHE A 168 8.92 -17.60 -10.13
C PHE A 168 8.40 -18.69 -11.09
N ASP A 169 7.31 -19.34 -10.71
CA ASP A 169 6.72 -20.47 -11.45
C ASP A 169 5.42 -20.08 -12.17
N ALA A 170 4.77 -21.04 -12.80
CA ALA A 170 3.52 -20.81 -13.54
C ALA A 170 2.36 -20.34 -12.65
N ASP A 171 2.34 -20.70 -11.36
CA ASP A 171 1.32 -20.23 -10.42
C ASP A 171 1.56 -18.77 -10.06
N ALA A 172 2.82 -18.36 -9.84
CA ALA A 172 3.20 -16.98 -9.63
C ALA A 172 2.88 -16.12 -10.86
N GLU A 173 3.25 -16.58 -12.06
CA GLU A 173 2.94 -15.88 -13.31
C GLU A 173 1.44 -15.70 -13.49
N LYS A 174 0.66 -16.77 -13.26
CA LYS A 174 -0.79 -16.70 -13.38
C LYS A 174 -1.41 -15.70 -12.42
N ALA A 175 -0.97 -15.68 -11.16
CA ALA A 175 -1.45 -14.71 -10.15
C ALA A 175 -1.16 -13.27 -10.60
N CYS A 176 0.05 -12.98 -11.09
CA CYS A 176 0.40 -11.66 -11.63
C CYS A 176 -0.51 -11.26 -12.80
N ARG A 177 -0.76 -12.19 -13.75
CA ARG A 177 -1.64 -11.95 -14.90
C ARG A 177 -3.07 -11.66 -14.49
N ASP A 178 -3.62 -12.42 -13.55
CA ASP A 178 -4.99 -12.23 -13.05
C ASP A 178 -5.15 -10.85 -12.40
N ILE A 179 -4.16 -10.41 -11.60
CA ILE A 179 -4.13 -9.07 -10.97
C ILE A 179 -4.05 -7.98 -12.04
N CYS A 180 -3.12 -8.08 -12.98
CA CYS A 180 -2.93 -7.07 -14.02
C CYS A 180 -4.17 -6.94 -14.94
N ALA A 181 -4.79 -8.06 -15.30
CA ALA A 181 -6.02 -8.08 -16.09
C ALA A 181 -7.18 -7.38 -15.36
N ALA A 182 -7.34 -7.62 -14.06
CA ALA A 182 -8.37 -6.98 -13.25
C ALA A 182 -8.09 -5.48 -13.06
N ALA A 183 -6.84 -5.10 -12.76
CA ALA A 183 -6.43 -3.71 -12.60
C ALA A 183 -6.69 -2.90 -13.90
N ALA A 184 -6.35 -3.45 -15.05
CA ALA A 184 -6.63 -2.85 -16.35
C ALA A 184 -8.14 -2.71 -16.63
N ARG A 185 -8.92 -3.75 -16.34
CA ARG A 185 -10.38 -3.75 -16.53
C ARG A 185 -11.10 -2.72 -15.65
N LEU A 186 -10.62 -2.55 -14.42
CA LEU A 186 -11.23 -1.69 -13.40
C LEU A 186 -10.61 -0.28 -13.35
N ASP A 187 -9.60 -0.02 -14.18
CA ASP A 187 -8.84 1.24 -14.21
C ASP A 187 -8.21 1.59 -12.83
N ILE A 188 -7.76 0.58 -12.09
CA ILE A 188 -7.10 0.72 -10.78
C ILE A 188 -5.59 0.72 -10.96
N PRO A 189 -4.87 1.79 -10.55
CA PRO A 189 -3.42 1.84 -10.61
C PRO A 189 -2.77 0.77 -9.72
N LEU A 190 -1.59 0.31 -10.13
CA LEU A 190 -0.74 -0.61 -9.38
C LEU A 190 0.43 0.16 -8.77
N GLU A 191 0.74 -0.08 -7.52
CA GLU A 191 1.85 0.59 -6.85
C GLU A 191 3.19 -0.07 -7.16
N TYR A 192 4.14 0.72 -7.66
CA TYR A 192 5.55 0.38 -7.55
C TYR A 192 6.02 0.77 -6.14
N ASN A 193 6.18 -0.24 -5.28
CA ASN A 193 6.43 -0.02 -3.85
C ASN A 193 7.93 0.09 -3.57
N MET A 194 8.38 1.22 -3.04
CA MET A 194 9.80 1.46 -2.79
C MET A 194 10.33 0.68 -1.58
N ALA A 195 9.51 0.41 -0.56
CA ALA A 195 9.93 -0.38 0.60
C ALA A 195 10.27 -1.82 0.20
N GLY A 196 9.55 -2.39 -0.76
CA GLY A 196 9.81 -3.74 -1.26
C GLY A 196 11.22 -3.93 -1.81
N LEU A 197 11.81 -2.89 -2.40
CA LEU A 197 13.18 -2.95 -2.94
C LEU A 197 14.23 -3.28 -1.88
N THR A 198 14.02 -2.90 -0.63
CA THR A 198 14.94 -3.20 0.48
C THR A 198 14.89 -4.66 0.91
N LEU A 199 13.89 -5.39 0.44
CA LEU A 199 13.61 -6.77 0.82
C LEU A 199 13.94 -7.80 -0.28
N GLN A 200 14.52 -7.35 -1.40
CA GLN A 200 14.90 -8.22 -2.51
C GLN A 200 16.19 -9.01 -2.21
N ASP A 201 16.36 -10.12 -2.92
CA ASP A 201 17.61 -10.91 -2.99
C ASP A 201 18.20 -11.25 -1.60
N ARG A 202 17.36 -11.79 -0.74
CA ARG A 202 17.75 -12.12 0.65
C ARG A 202 18.72 -13.29 0.71
N PRO A 203 19.54 -13.36 1.78
CA PRO A 203 20.50 -14.46 1.98
C PRO A 203 19.86 -15.86 2.03
N ASP A 204 18.59 -15.97 2.37
CA ASP A 204 17.84 -17.24 2.39
C ASP A 204 17.33 -17.66 1.01
N GLY A 205 17.65 -16.91 -0.04
CA GLY A 205 17.23 -17.16 -1.42
C GLY A 205 15.79 -16.75 -1.73
N SER A 206 15.09 -16.11 -0.81
CA SER A 206 13.75 -15.56 -1.08
C SER A 206 13.82 -14.29 -1.94
N PHE A 207 12.86 -14.13 -2.85
CA PHE A 207 12.86 -13.07 -3.85
C PHE A 207 12.64 -11.66 -3.26
N GLY A 208 11.86 -11.53 -2.18
CA GLY A 208 11.26 -10.26 -1.82
C GLY A 208 10.10 -9.90 -2.75
N TYR A 209 9.64 -8.67 -2.69
CA TYR A 209 8.60 -8.14 -3.59
C TYR A 209 9.07 -6.85 -4.24
N THR A 210 8.20 -6.24 -5.06
CA THR A 210 8.52 -5.20 -6.05
C THR A 210 9.47 -5.73 -7.13
N ARG A 211 9.04 -6.85 -7.73
CA ARG A 211 9.84 -7.61 -8.69
C ARG A 211 9.66 -7.10 -10.12
N ASP A 212 10.76 -7.04 -10.86
CA ASP A 212 10.73 -6.68 -12.28
C ASP A 212 9.90 -7.67 -13.11
N GLU A 213 9.87 -8.96 -12.72
CA GLU A 213 9.04 -9.99 -13.36
C GLU A 213 7.55 -9.62 -13.35
N PHE A 214 7.04 -9.07 -12.23
CA PHE A 214 5.67 -8.58 -12.17
C PHE A 214 5.44 -7.44 -13.17
N TRP A 215 6.35 -6.48 -13.24
CA TRP A 215 6.20 -5.28 -14.08
C TRP A 215 6.36 -5.60 -15.57
N HIS A 216 7.16 -6.59 -15.93
CA HIS A 216 7.20 -7.10 -17.31
C HIS A 216 5.87 -7.73 -17.74
N ILE A 217 5.20 -8.47 -16.84
CA ILE A 217 3.84 -8.98 -17.09
C ILE A 217 2.84 -7.82 -17.16
N ALA A 218 2.93 -6.86 -16.24
CA ALA A 218 2.04 -5.70 -16.20
C ALA A 218 2.07 -4.89 -17.51
N ALA A 219 3.23 -4.81 -18.18
CA ALA A 219 3.39 -4.14 -19.46
C ALA A 219 2.61 -4.79 -20.62
N GLU A 220 2.15 -6.02 -20.47
CA GLU A 220 1.30 -6.68 -21.46
C GLU A 220 -0.18 -6.22 -21.38
N TYR A 221 -0.53 -5.41 -20.37
CA TYR A 221 -1.88 -4.92 -20.09
C TYR A 221 -1.91 -3.39 -20.08
N PRO A 222 -3.06 -2.75 -20.39
CA PRO A 222 -3.19 -1.29 -20.33
C PRO A 222 -3.34 -0.80 -18.88
N VAL A 223 -2.41 -1.16 -18.01
CA VAL A 223 -2.39 -0.73 -16.60
C VAL A 223 -1.75 0.65 -16.45
N LYS A 224 -2.00 1.28 -15.32
CA LYS A 224 -1.31 2.48 -14.86
C LYS A 224 -0.52 2.14 -13.59
N ALA A 225 0.58 2.83 -13.37
CA ALA A 225 1.36 2.71 -12.14
C ALA A 225 1.30 3.99 -11.32
N ILE A 226 1.52 3.86 -10.03
CA ILE A 226 1.87 4.93 -9.11
C ILE A 226 3.09 4.48 -8.30
N VAL A 227 3.97 5.40 -7.91
CA VAL A 227 5.11 5.05 -7.04
C VAL A 227 4.78 5.44 -5.62
N GLY A 228 4.84 4.49 -4.69
CA GLY A 228 4.61 4.68 -3.26
C GLY A 228 5.85 4.34 -2.44
N CYS A 229 6.14 5.16 -1.42
CA CYS A 229 7.28 4.91 -0.53
C CYS A 229 7.01 3.79 0.46
N ASP A 230 5.76 3.64 0.92
CA ASP A 230 5.40 2.76 2.04
C ASP A 230 6.29 3.02 3.26
N ALA A 231 6.41 4.32 3.56
CA ALA A 231 7.41 4.81 4.50
C ALA A 231 6.98 4.57 5.95
N HIS A 232 7.87 3.88 6.70
CA HIS A 232 7.75 3.59 8.13
C HIS A 232 8.78 4.39 8.96
N ALA A 233 9.64 5.17 8.29
CA ALA A 233 10.52 6.16 8.89
C ALA A 233 10.58 7.41 8.02
N PRO A 234 10.75 8.62 8.61
CA PRO A 234 10.86 9.86 7.82
C PRO A 234 11.97 9.82 6.76
N SER A 235 13.07 9.12 7.05
CA SER A 235 14.21 8.95 6.13
C SER A 235 13.86 8.18 4.86
N GLU A 236 12.83 7.33 4.89
CA GLU A 236 12.39 6.53 3.74
C GLU A 236 11.66 7.36 2.66
N LEU A 237 11.36 8.63 2.95
CA LEU A 237 10.93 9.60 1.93
C LEU A 237 12.13 10.23 1.17
N ASP A 238 13.35 10.13 1.69
CA ASP A 238 14.56 10.70 1.08
C ASP A 238 15.18 9.76 0.04
N VAL A 239 14.35 9.27 -0.88
CA VAL A 239 14.70 8.29 -1.93
C VAL A 239 14.39 8.81 -3.34
N VAL A 240 14.34 10.13 -3.52
CA VAL A 240 13.91 10.78 -4.77
C VAL A 240 14.68 10.28 -6.01
N PRO A 241 16.02 10.11 -5.99
CA PRO A 241 16.72 9.59 -7.15
C PRO A 241 16.25 8.18 -7.54
N ALA A 242 15.97 7.32 -6.56
CA ALA A 242 15.47 5.98 -6.81
C ALA A 242 14.02 6.01 -7.36
N ILE A 243 13.17 6.91 -6.87
CA ILE A 243 11.81 7.11 -7.42
C ILE A 243 11.89 7.48 -8.89
N GLU A 244 12.74 8.43 -9.27
CA GLU A 244 12.86 8.85 -10.67
C GLU A 244 13.44 7.74 -11.56
N GLU A 245 14.39 6.93 -11.05
CA GLU A 245 14.88 5.74 -11.73
C GLU A 245 13.74 4.74 -12.01
N LYS A 246 12.89 4.46 -11.01
CA LYS A 246 11.80 3.50 -11.15
C LYS A 246 10.67 4.02 -12.03
N LYS A 247 10.38 5.33 -12.02
CA LYS A 247 9.49 5.95 -13.01
C LYS A 247 10.03 5.78 -14.42
N ALA A 248 11.34 6.00 -14.63
CA ALA A 248 11.98 5.82 -15.94
C ALA A 248 11.91 4.34 -16.39
N PHE A 249 12.11 3.39 -15.48
CA PHE A 249 11.95 1.96 -15.73
C PHE A 249 10.51 1.65 -16.20
N LEU A 250 9.48 2.08 -15.47
CA LEU A 250 8.08 1.87 -15.84
C LEU A 250 7.74 2.49 -17.21
N HIS A 251 8.21 3.71 -17.47
CA HIS A 251 8.04 4.34 -18.77
C HIS A 251 8.75 3.57 -19.91
N SER A 252 9.91 2.96 -19.63
CA SER A 252 10.61 2.14 -20.64
C SER A 252 9.83 0.87 -21.00
N LEU A 253 8.97 0.40 -20.10
CA LEU A 253 8.02 -0.69 -20.34
C LEU A 253 6.71 -0.23 -21.01
N GLY A 254 6.54 1.08 -21.25
CA GLY A 254 5.31 1.64 -21.83
C GLY A 254 4.18 1.81 -20.79
N ILE A 255 4.46 1.67 -19.51
CA ILE A 255 3.45 1.82 -18.42
C ILE A 255 3.35 3.30 -18.04
N PRO A 256 2.16 3.93 -18.15
CA PRO A 256 1.94 5.28 -17.66
C PRO A 256 2.08 5.34 -16.13
N VAL A 257 2.85 6.31 -15.64
CA VAL A 257 3.01 6.56 -14.19
C VAL A 257 2.22 7.80 -13.81
N LEU A 258 1.31 7.64 -12.85
CA LEU A 258 0.53 8.75 -12.33
C LEU A 258 1.39 9.60 -11.37
N ASP A 259 1.37 10.89 -11.59
CA ASP A 259 1.97 11.85 -10.64
C ASP A 259 1.04 12.12 -9.46
N THR A 260 -0.28 12.05 -9.68
CA THR A 260 -1.29 12.27 -8.63
C THR A 260 -2.46 11.31 -8.81
N LEU A 261 -3.14 11.03 -7.71
CA LEU A 261 -4.42 10.33 -7.75
C LEU A 261 -5.53 11.32 -8.17
N PRO A 262 -6.44 10.94 -9.08
CA PRO A 262 -7.52 11.81 -9.51
C PRO A 262 -8.36 12.33 -8.34
N GLY A 263 -8.50 13.67 -8.25
CA GLY A 263 -9.21 14.35 -7.18
C GLY A 263 -8.41 14.54 -5.88
N LEU A 264 -7.11 14.21 -5.88
CA LEU A 264 -6.20 14.35 -4.73
C LEU A 264 -4.90 15.10 -5.08
N GLU A 265 -4.96 15.96 -6.10
CA GLU A 265 -3.83 16.79 -6.56
C GLU A 265 -3.34 17.79 -5.49
#